data_b8bdae2180accf1023d37c4342b6664a
#
_entry.id   b8bdae2180accf1023d37c4342b6664a
#
_cell.length_a   1.000
_cell.length_b   1.000
_cell.length_c   1.000
_cell.angle_alpha   90.00
_cell.angle_beta   90.00
_cell.angle_gamma   90.00
#
_symmetry.space_group_name_H-M   'P 1'
#
loop_
_entity.id
_entity.type
_entity.pdbx_description
1 polymer ?
#
loop_
_entity_poly.entity_id
_entity_poly.type
_entity_poly.pdbx_seq_one_letter_code
_entity_poly.pdbx_strand_id
1 'polypeptide(L)'
;MSSLFCFESFNWNEQTGLLSLFYSCQGYCFEERIAFPDAPFCLTQERQKALDQVFFLLHIAAGVSYYKAFGNPAIQIRSGVLTKDQAAFFNDFYYFGLGQFAAENHLKLKFDFPFGSDREKMFDLPLGSGAFVPVGGGKDSCVTITRLKRAQIPTTLFSVNTARPIEDCKRISNLPEVTVLRTISPVLLENNDHFLNGHVPISGIIAFISAAACILYDKRFVVMSCEGSADEANFKDVNHQWSKSSAFEASFGNLMAKILPSFRYFSLLRSMSEMQIAASFAKNCADYFDVFTSCNHAFHIDKSKRLLRWCGKCDKCRFVFLILAPFMPKEKLIEIIGQNPLDDPAQEQGYLALLGLGKSKPFECVGTYDECRLAFLMLSKRENWQSDYLIQKLSPLLKDYSIETLEKKVWATGRTDLIPKEFLNV
;
A
#
# COMPACT_ATOMS: atom_id res chain seq x y z
N MET A 1 -35.99 -2.67 -7.53
CA MET A 1 -35.57 -2.83 -6.13
C MET A 1 -34.10 -2.51 -6.05
N SER A 2 -33.67 -1.64 -5.11
CA SER A 2 -32.23 -1.40 -4.91
C SER A 2 -31.58 -2.73 -4.49
N SER A 3 -30.45 -3.06 -5.12
CA SER A 3 -29.67 -4.24 -4.73
C SER A 3 -29.18 -4.08 -3.29
N LEU A 4 -29.13 -5.16 -2.53
CA LEU A 4 -28.70 -5.19 -1.14
C LEU A 4 -27.43 -6.02 -1.03
N PHE A 5 -26.33 -5.41 -0.55
CA PHE A 5 -25.10 -6.09 -0.22
C PHE A 5 -25.08 -6.44 1.27
N CYS A 6 -24.95 -7.73 1.57
CA CYS A 6 -25.00 -8.24 2.94
C CYS A 6 -23.61 -8.70 3.38
N PHE A 7 -23.17 -8.20 4.53
CA PHE A 7 -22.08 -8.76 5.33
C PHE A 7 -22.68 -9.85 6.20
N GLU A 8 -22.61 -11.12 5.75
CA GLU A 8 -23.40 -12.23 6.32
C GLU A 8 -22.85 -12.67 7.68
N SER A 9 -21.63 -13.19 7.69
CA SER A 9 -20.95 -13.71 8.88
C SER A 9 -19.45 -13.81 8.65
N PHE A 10 -18.70 -14.06 9.72
CA PHE A 10 -17.33 -14.55 9.65
C PHE A 10 -17.14 -15.70 10.64
N ASN A 11 -16.18 -16.57 10.35
CA ASN A 11 -15.85 -17.70 11.21
C ASN A 11 -14.33 -17.83 11.35
N TRP A 12 -13.87 -17.93 12.60
CA TRP A 12 -12.47 -18.17 12.94
C TRP A 12 -12.27 -19.58 13.49
N ASN A 13 -11.29 -20.27 12.95
CA ASN A 13 -10.85 -21.57 13.44
C ASN A 13 -9.43 -21.46 13.97
N GLU A 14 -9.25 -21.41 15.29
CA GLU A 14 -7.95 -21.29 15.96
C GLU A 14 -7.03 -22.50 15.75
N GLN A 15 -7.60 -23.69 15.49
CA GLN A 15 -6.83 -24.92 15.26
C GLN A 15 -6.14 -24.92 13.90
N THR A 16 -6.73 -24.27 12.91
CA THR A 16 -6.20 -24.19 11.55
C THR A 16 -5.67 -22.81 11.17
N GLY A 17 -5.90 -21.80 11.99
CA GLY A 17 -5.54 -20.42 11.69
C GLY A 17 -6.36 -19.81 10.53
N LEU A 18 -7.55 -20.35 10.24
CA LEU A 18 -8.37 -19.95 9.11
C LEU A 18 -9.51 -19.02 9.54
N LEU A 19 -9.55 -17.83 8.94
CA LEU A 19 -10.67 -16.90 8.99
C LEU A 19 -11.42 -16.98 7.65
N SER A 20 -12.72 -17.33 7.69
CA SER A 20 -13.64 -17.28 6.55
C SER A 20 -14.59 -16.10 6.70
N LEU A 21 -14.75 -15.30 5.64
CA LEU A 21 -15.60 -14.11 5.56
C LEU A 21 -16.67 -14.33 4.50
N PHE A 22 -17.95 -14.13 4.86
CA PHE A 22 -19.09 -14.44 3.99
C PHE A 22 -19.88 -13.19 3.62
N TYR A 23 -20.17 -13.06 2.32
CA TYR A 23 -20.92 -11.94 1.75
C TYR A 23 -21.97 -12.43 0.78
N SER A 24 -23.05 -11.66 0.57
CA SER A 24 -24.01 -11.93 -0.48
C SER A 24 -24.53 -10.65 -1.15
N CYS A 25 -24.85 -10.74 -2.43
CA CYS A 25 -25.53 -9.68 -3.19
C CYS A 25 -26.20 -10.25 -4.43
N GLN A 26 -27.44 -9.87 -4.70
CA GLN A 26 -28.16 -10.25 -5.94
C GLN A 26 -28.15 -11.76 -6.26
N GLY A 27 -28.24 -12.61 -5.24
CA GLY A 27 -28.21 -14.07 -5.40
C GLY A 27 -26.81 -14.69 -5.47
N TYR A 28 -25.75 -13.89 -5.56
CA TYR A 28 -24.38 -14.37 -5.43
C TYR A 28 -23.98 -14.48 -3.98
N CYS A 29 -23.24 -15.55 -3.66
CA CYS A 29 -22.62 -15.76 -2.35
C CYS A 29 -21.11 -15.83 -2.51
N PHE A 30 -20.37 -15.15 -1.62
CA PHE A 30 -18.92 -15.07 -1.67
C PHE A 30 -18.33 -15.55 -0.35
N GLU A 31 -17.27 -16.35 -0.44
CA GLU A 31 -16.41 -16.70 0.69
C GLU A 31 -15.00 -16.22 0.41
N GLU A 32 -14.47 -15.32 1.29
CA GLU A 32 -13.06 -14.96 1.32
C GLU A 32 -12.38 -15.71 2.45
N ARG A 33 -11.18 -16.22 2.20
CA ARG A 33 -10.40 -16.97 3.19
C ARG A 33 -9.09 -16.27 3.49
N ILE A 34 -8.79 -16.12 4.78
CA ILE A 34 -7.53 -15.56 5.26
C ILE A 34 -6.91 -16.57 6.22
N ALA A 35 -5.78 -17.14 5.83
CA ALA A 35 -5.08 -18.16 6.62
C ALA A 35 -3.85 -17.53 7.28
N PHE A 36 -3.81 -17.57 8.60
CA PHE A 36 -2.66 -17.18 9.43
C PHE A 36 -1.83 -18.45 9.71
N PRO A 37 -0.51 -18.44 9.40
CA PRO A 37 0.36 -19.59 9.66
C PRO A 37 0.57 -19.81 11.16
N ASP A 38 1.28 -20.91 11.49
CA ASP A 38 1.69 -21.27 12.86
C ASP A 38 0.54 -21.66 13.80
N ALA A 39 -0.63 -22.04 13.25
CA ALA A 39 -1.69 -22.65 14.05
C ALA A 39 -1.26 -24.02 14.59
N PRO A 40 -1.82 -24.51 15.72
CA PRO A 40 -2.95 -23.92 16.45
C PRO A 40 -2.56 -22.73 17.31
N PHE A 41 -3.49 -21.77 17.45
CA PHE A 41 -3.34 -20.63 18.36
C PHE A 41 -3.98 -20.95 19.71
N CYS A 42 -3.27 -20.62 20.80
CA CYS A 42 -3.79 -20.74 22.16
C CYS A 42 -4.02 -19.36 22.75
N LEU A 43 -5.22 -18.82 22.59
CA LEU A 43 -5.54 -17.45 22.99
C LEU A 43 -6.19 -17.39 24.37
N THR A 44 -5.86 -16.36 25.17
CA THR A 44 -6.66 -16.04 26.35
C THR A 44 -8.02 -15.51 25.91
N GLN A 45 -9.01 -15.59 26.81
CA GLN A 45 -10.36 -15.07 26.52
C GLN A 45 -10.37 -13.58 26.12
N GLU A 46 -9.47 -12.79 26.69
CA GLU A 46 -9.35 -11.36 26.36
C GLU A 46 -8.77 -11.15 24.96
N ARG A 47 -7.72 -11.93 24.60
CA ARG A 47 -7.16 -11.90 23.25
C ARG A 47 -8.18 -12.35 22.21
N GLN A 48 -8.95 -13.40 22.50
CA GLN A 48 -10.00 -13.87 21.61
C GLN A 48 -11.06 -12.79 21.37
N LYS A 49 -11.54 -12.13 22.44
CA LYS A 49 -12.53 -11.04 22.32
C LYS A 49 -12.00 -9.82 21.52
N ALA A 50 -10.73 -9.47 21.73
CA ALA A 50 -10.08 -8.41 20.95
C ALA A 50 -9.94 -8.80 19.47
N LEU A 51 -9.55 -10.05 19.21
CA LEU A 51 -9.42 -10.60 17.87
C LEU A 51 -10.76 -10.66 17.14
N ASP A 52 -11.84 -11.10 17.81
CA ASP A 52 -13.19 -11.13 17.25
C ASP A 52 -13.64 -9.73 16.79
N GLN A 53 -13.36 -8.70 17.59
CA GLN A 53 -13.65 -7.31 17.21
C GLN A 53 -12.84 -6.88 15.98
N VAL A 54 -11.55 -7.19 15.93
CA VAL A 54 -10.71 -6.85 14.79
C VAL A 54 -11.13 -7.65 13.54
N PHE A 55 -11.51 -8.92 13.69
CA PHE A 55 -12.05 -9.73 12.59
C PHE A 55 -13.38 -9.20 12.06
N PHE A 56 -14.25 -8.72 12.94
CA PHE A 56 -15.47 -8.03 12.51
C PHE A 56 -15.15 -6.81 11.63
N LEU A 57 -14.22 -5.96 12.06
CA LEU A 57 -13.82 -4.79 11.26
C LEU A 57 -13.09 -5.19 9.96
N LEU A 58 -12.28 -6.24 10.01
CA LEU A 58 -11.65 -6.81 8.81
C LEU A 58 -12.69 -7.34 7.83
N HIS A 59 -13.76 -8.00 8.32
CA HIS A 59 -14.87 -8.45 7.50
C HIS A 59 -15.52 -7.26 6.74
N ILE A 60 -15.76 -6.14 7.43
CA ILE A 60 -16.29 -4.94 6.77
C ILE A 60 -15.26 -4.37 5.75
N ALA A 61 -13.99 -4.27 6.11
CA ALA A 61 -12.95 -3.74 5.23
C ALA A 61 -12.74 -4.59 3.97
N ALA A 62 -12.65 -5.93 4.11
CA ALA A 62 -12.41 -6.85 3.00
C ALA A 62 -13.60 -6.93 2.03
N GLY A 63 -14.83 -6.71 2.55
CA GLY A 63 -16.07 -6.69 1.78
C GLY A 63 -16.09 -5.69 0.63
N VAL A 64 -15.24 -4.64 0.68
CA VAL A 64 -15.10 -3.65 -0.41
C VAL A 64 -14.75 -4.31 -1.76
N SER A 65 -14.02 -5.44 -1.72
CA SER A 65 -13.64 -6.20 -2.91
C SER A 65 -14.84 -6.78 -3.66
N TYR A 66 -15.90 -7.13 -2.93
CA TYR A 66 -17.14 -7.72 -3.46
C TYR A 66 -18.21 -6.67 -3.68
N TYR A 67 -18.32 -5.69 -2.78
CA TYR A 67 -19.26 -4.58 -2.86
C TYR A 67 -19.18 -3.84 -4.18
N LYS A 68 -17.96 -3.50 -4.62
CA LYS A 68 -17.71 -2.75 -5.84
C LYS A 68 -18.26 -3.43 -7.10
N ALA A 69 -18.32 -4.77 -7.10
CA ALA A 69 -18.79 -5.56 -8.25
C ALA A 69 -20.23 -5.22 -8.67
N PHE A 70 -21.04 -4.68 -7.73
CA PHE A 70 -22.45 -4.35 -7.93
C PHE A 70 -22.72 -2.84 -8.05
N GLY A 71 -21.68 -2.03 -8.16
CA GLY A 71 -21.78 -0.58 -8.29
C GLY A 71 -22.04 0.10 -6.95
N ASN A 72 -23.29 0.40 -6.59
CA ASN A 72 -23.64 1.10 -5.37
C ASN A 72 -24.86 0.47 -4.67
N PRO A 73 -24.81 -0.80 -4.22
CA PRO A 73 -25.91 -1.45 -3.51
C PRO A 73 -26.11 -0.84 -2.11
N ALA A 74 -27.32 -0.98 -1.56
CA ALA A 74 -27.55 -0.68 -0.14
C ALA A 74 -26.79 -1.67 0.74
N ILE A 75 -26.43 -1.25 1.96
CA ILE A 75 -25.59 -2.01 2.89
C ILE A 75 -26.45 -2.62 4.01
N GLN A 76 -26.25 -3.91 4.25
CA GLN A 76 -26.78 -4.61 5.44
C GLN A 76 -25.64 -5.36 6.13
N ILE A 77 -25.56 -5.23 7.45
CA ILE A 77 -24.58 -5.95 8.28
C ILE A 77 -25.35 -6.94 9.17
N ARG A 78 -25.10 -8.23 8.99
CA ARG A 78 -25.65 -9.32 9.81
C ARG A 78 -24.61 -9.89 10.79
N SER A 79 -23.34 -9.70 10.47
CA SER A 79 -22.20 -10.25 11.23
C SER A 79 -21.90 -9.52 12.54
N GLY A 80 -22.54 -8.34 12.80
CA GLY A 80 -22.30 -7.54 13.98
C GLY A 80 -22.94 -6.17 13.88
N VAL A 81 -22.57 -5.28 14.81
CA VAL A 81 -23.09 -3.90 14.90
C VAL A 81 -21.91 -2.94 14.97
N LEU A 82 -21.83 -2.00 14.05
CA LEU A 82 -20.84 -0.91 14.09
C LEU A 82 -21.22 0.13 15.13
N THR A 83 -20.22 0.77 15.71
CA THR A 83 -20.41 2.05 16.42
C THR A 83 -20.52 3.19 15.42
N LYS A 84 -20.96 4.36 15.87
CA LYS A 84 -21.05 5.56 15.04
C LYS A 84 -19.69 5.94 14.44
N ASP A 85 -18.62 5.87 15.23
CA ASP A 85 -17.27 6.20 14.78
C ASP A 85 -16.75 5.19 13.77
N GLN A 86 -17.03 3.89 13.96
CA GLN A 86 -16.69 2.83 13.02
C GLN A 86 -17.42 3.01 11.68
N ALA A 87 -18.73 3.33 11.73
CA ALA A 87 -19.52 3.59 10.52
C ALA A 87 -18.98 4.81 9.75
N ALA A 88 -18.64 5.89 10.46
CA ALA A 88 -18.01 7.06 9.84
C ALA A 88 -16.67 6.70 9.19
N PHE A 89 -15.82 5.93 9.87
CA PHE A 89 -14.56 5.42 9.28
C PHE A 89 -14.82 4.60 8.01
N PHE A 90 -15.79 3.67 8.00
CA PHE A 90 -16.06 2.85 6.83
C PHE A 90 -16.73 3.62 5.70
N ASN A 91 -17.51 4.68 5.97
CA ASN A 91 -18.00 5.59 4.95
C ASN A 91 -16.81 6.22 4.18
N ASP A 92 -15.80 6.72 4.90
CA ASP A 92 -14.59 7.30 4.31
C ASP A 92 -13.73 6.23 3.62
N PHE A 93 -13.56 5.07 4.25
CA PHE A 93 -12.77 3.95 3.71
C PHE A 93 -13.30 3.49 2.34
N TYR A 94 -14.62 3.37 2.20
CA TYR A 94 -15.23 2.99 0.92
C TYR A 94 -15.24 4.15 -0.06
N TYR A 95 -15.54 5.37 0.39
CA TYR A 95 -15.61 6.54 -0.49
C TYR A 95 -14.26 6.87 -1.11
N PHE A 96 -13.25 7.06 -0.30
CA PHE A 96 -11.92 7.40 -0.79
C PHE A 96 -11.19 6.18 -1.38
N GLY A 97 -11.36 5.00 -0.78
CA GLY A 97 -10.73 3.76 -1.24
C GLY A 97 -11.22 3.27 -2.61
N LEU A 98 -12.45 3.59 -2.98
CA LEU A 98 -13.03 3.30 -4.30
C LEU A 98 -13.00 4.50 -5.24
N GLY A 99 -12.32 5.59 -4.92
CA GLY A 99 -12.30 6.81 -5.73
C GLY A 99 -11.84 6.59 -7.16
N GLN A 100 -10.74 5.85 -7.37
CA GLN A 100 -10.28 5.47 -8.72
C GLN A 100 -11.31 4.58 -9.43
N PHE A 101 -11.80 3.54 -8.77
CA PHE A 101 -12.84 2.66 -9.32
C PHE A 101 -14.07 3.45 -9.77
N ALA A 102 -14.51 4.41 -8.96
CA ALA A 102 -15.65 5.27 -9.31
C ALA A 102 -15.37 6.16 -10.52
N ALA A 103 -14.16 6.73 -10.61
CA ALA A 103 -13.75 7.57 -11.74
C ALA A 103 -13.69 6.76 -13.04
N GLU A 104 -13.12 5.56 -13.03
CA GLU A 104 -13.00 4.66 -14.18
C GLU A 104 -14.35 4.12 -14.66
N ASN A 105 -15.29 3.86 -13.74
CA ASN A 105 -16.62 3.33 -14.04
C ASN A 105 -17.71 4.40 -14.10
N HIS A 106 -17.35 5.71 -14.05
CA HIS A 106 -18.27 6.85 -14.11
C HIS A 106 -19.40 6.81 -13.05
N LEU A 107 -19.07 6.31 -11.83
CA LEU A 107 -20.00 6.17 -10.73
C LEU A 107 -19.96 7.38 -9.78
N LYS A 108 -21.12 7.70 -9.19
CA LYS A 108 -21.23 8.59 -8.03
C LYS A 108 -21.51 7.73 -6.82
N LEU A 109 -20.48 7.48 -6.02
CA LEU A 109 -20.60 6.66 -4.82
C LEU A 109 -21.06 7.50 -3.62
N LYS A 110 -21.94 6.89 -2.83
CA LYS A 110 -22.37 7.41 -1.54
C LYS A 110 -22.49 6.23 -0.58
N PHE A 111 -21.89 6.35 0.59
CA PHE A 111 -21.93 5.29 1.59
C PHE A 111 -22.66 5.78 2.84
N ASP A 112 -23.44 4.88 3.42
CA ASP A 112 -24.16 5.10 4.67
C ASP A 112 -24.18 3.76 5.42
N PHE A 113 -23.07 3.50 6.13
CA PHE A 113 -22.94 2.29 6.93
C PHE A 113 -23.86 2.36 8.15
N PRO A 114 -24.74 1.36 8.37
CA PRO A 114 -25.62 1.31 9.52
C PRO A 114 -24.81 1.16 10.82
N PHE A 115 -25.25 1.82 11.88
CA PHE A 115 -24.69 1.68 13.21
C PHE A 115 -25.78 1.54 14.26
N GLY A 116 -25.44 0.93 15.40
CA GLY A 116 -26.41 0.68 16.48
C GLY A 116 -25.82 0.90 17.88
N SER A 117 -24.58 1.41 17.97
CA SER A 117 -23.93 1.71 19.25
C SER A 117 -23.14 3.01 19.16
N ASP A 118 -23.14 3.78 20.25
CA ASP A 118 -22.31 4.99 20.39
C ASP A 118 -21.02 4.74 21.17
N ARG A 119 -20.83 3.53 21.72
CA ARG A 119 -19.68 3.21 22.58
C ARG A 119 -18.77 2.19 21.92
N GLU A 120 -17.49 2.57 21.78
CA GLU A 120 -16.42 1.65 21.43
C GLU A 120 -16.14 0.69 22.58
N LYS A 121 -15.87 -0.57 22.23
CA LYS A 121 -15.38 -1.57 23.16
C LYS A 121 -13.86 -1.57 23.14
N MET A 122 -13.26 -1.08 24.21
CA MET A 122 -11.82 -1.04 24.39
C MET A 122 -11.32 -2.35 25.04
N PHE A 123 -10.22 -2.85 24.53
CA PHE A 123 -9.49 -4.01 25.06
C PHE A 123 -8.11 -3.55 25.55
N ASP A 124 -7.91 -3.56 26.86
CA ASP A 124 -6.61 -3.24 27.47
C ASP A 124 -5.72 -4.48 27.44
N LEU A 125 -5.32 -4.84 26.22
CA LEU A 125 -4.50 -6.01 25.92
C LEU A 125 -3.05 -5.57 25.77
N PRO A 126 -2.14 -5.99 26.67
CA PRO A 126 -0.72 -5.73 26.47
C PRO A 126 -0.22 -6.53 25.27
N LEU A 127 0.42 -5.85 24.33
CA LEU A 127 1.11 -6.44 23.19
C LEU A 127 2.63 -6.36 23.38
N GLY A 128 3.34 -7.37 22.88
CA GLY A 128 4.80 -7.42 22.92
C GLY A 128 5.46 -6.29 22.14
N SER A 129 6.78 -6.09 22.34
CA SER A 129 7.51 -4.93 21.79
C SER A 129 7.89 -5.03 20.31
N GLY A 130 7.64 -6.18 19.65
CA GLY A 130 8.07 -6.40 18.27
C GLY A 130 7.25 -5.65 17.22
N ALA A 131 7.87 -5.45 16.04
CA ALA A 131 7.27 -4.80 14.90
C ALA A 131 7.03 -5.77 13.74
N PHE A 132 5.87 -5.70 13.11
CA PHE A 132 5.66 -6.19 11.75
C PHE A 132 6.04 -5.13 10.73
N VAL A 133 6.77 -5.53 9.69
CA VAL A 133 7.10 -4.69 8.54
C VAL A 133 6.49 -5.31 7.30
N PRO A 134 5.41 -4.74 6.75
CA PRO A 134 4.85 -5.19 5.48
C PRO A 134 5.85 -5.02 4.33
N VAL A 135 6.13 -6.12 3.60
CA VAL A 135 7.11 -6.17 2.52
C VAL A 135 6.40 -6.27 1.19
N GLY A 136 6.55 -5.24 0.35
CA GLY A 136 6.05 -5.21 -1.02
C GLY A 136 7.10 -5.55 -2.08
N GLY A 137 8.37 -5.79 -1.71
CA GLY A 137 9.46 -6.08 -2.64
C GLY A 137 10.08 -4.86 -3.35
N GLY A 138 9.56 -3.66 -3.13
CA GLY A 138 10.10 -2.40 -3.67
C GLY A 138 11.14 -1.74 -2.76
N LYS A 139 11.78 -0.67 -3.27
CA LYS A 139 12.83 0.09 -2.58
C LYS A 139 12.43 0.59 -1.17
N ASP A 140 11.16 0.97 -1.00
CA ASP A 140 10.68 1.61 0.23
C ASP A 140 10.71 0.63 1.42
N SER A 141 10.19 -0.59 1.23
CA SER A 141 10.29 -1.63 2.26
C SER A 141 11.74 -2.01 2.56
N CYS A 142 12.64 -2.02 1.56
CA CYS A 142 14.06 -2.29 1.78
C CYS A 142 14.71 -1.19 2.65
N VAL A 143 14.37 0.09 2.44
CA VAL A 143 14.84 1.21 3.26
C VAL A 143 14.33 1.06 4.70
N THR A 144 13.04 0.79 4.89
CA THR A 144 12.46 0.58 6.22
C THR A 144 13.14 -0.57 6.95
N ILE A 145 13.30 -1.74 6.31
CA ILE A 145 13.99 -2.90 6.90
C ILE A 145 15.41 -2.54 7.30
N THR A 146 16.17 -1.88 6.43
CA THR A 146 17.56 -1.50 6.68
C THR A 146 17.69 -0.53 7.85
N ARG A 147 16.78 0.44 7.97
CA ARG A 147 16.74 1.40 9.09
C ARG A 147 16.46 0.68 10.42
N LEU A 148 15.42 -0.16 10.46
CA LEU A 148 15.05 -0.91 11.67
C LEU A 148 16.16 -1.90 12.11
N LYS A 149 16.83 -2.58 11.17
CA LYS A 149 17.99 -3.43 11.47
C LYS A 149 19.11 -2.64 12.11
N ARG A 150 19.45 -1.47 11.57
CA ARG A 150 20.51 -0.60 12.15
C ARG A 150 20.15 -0.09 13.54
N ALA A 151 18.88 0.20 13.77
CA ALA A 151 18.37 0.60 15.08
C ALA A 151 18.16 -0.56 16.05
N GLN A 152 18.44 -1.80 15.62
CA GLN A 152 18.26 -3.03 16.41
C GLN A 152 16.84 -3.23 16.97
N ILE A 153 15.83 -2.74 16.23
CA ILE A 153 14.42 -2.92 16.61
C ILE A 153 13.99 -4.35 16.25
N PRO A 154 13.41 -5.12 17.21
CA PRO A 154 12.91 -6.47 16.96
C PRO A 154 11.86 -6.46 15.84
N THR A 155 12.24 -6.99 14.69
CA THR A 155 11.47 -6.90 13.43
C THR A 155 11.12 -8.27 12.92
N THR A 156 9.86 -8.46 12.53
CA THR A 156 9.35 -9.60 11.77
C THR A 156 8.80 -9.09 10.45
N LEU A 157 9.22 -9.66 9.34
CA LEU A 157 8.69 -9.29 8.03
C LEU A 157 7.29 -9.85 7.86
N PHE A 158 6.42 -9.05 7.26
CA PHE A 158 5.01 -9.40 7.09
C PHE A 158 4.62 -9.32 5.61
N SER A 159 3.85 -10.29 5.12
CA SER A 159 3.23 -10.17 3.80
C SER A 159 1.86 -10.83 3.77
N VAL A 160 0.99 -10.30 2.91
CA VAL A 160 -0.27 -10.93 2.53
C VAL A 160 -0.11 -11.46 1.11
N ASN A 161 -0.13 -12.77 0.97
CA ASN A 161 0.30 -13.51 -0.22
C ASN A 161 1.77 -13.27 -0.55
N THR A 162 2.27 -13.94 -1.58
CA THR A 162 3.65 -13.83 -2.01
C THR A 162 3.76 -13.56 -3.51
N ALA A 163 4.87 -12.92 -3.86
CA ALA A 163 5.40 -12.82 -5.20
C ALA A 163 6.93 -12.91 -5.09
N ARG A 164 7.59 -13.33 -6.15
CA ARG A 164 9.05 -13.49 -6.15
C ARG A 164 9.82 -12.29 -5.58
N PRO A 165 9.49 -11.03 -5.92
CA PRO A 165 10.20 -9.88 -5.33
C PRO A 165 10.06 -9.77 -3.81
N ILE A 166 8.90 -10.17 -3.26
CA ILE A 166 8.67 -10.21 -1.81
C ILE A 166 9.55 -11.27 -1.16
N GLU A 167 9.55 -12.49 -1.72
CA GLU A 167 10.33 -13.62 -1.22
C GLU A 167 11.84 -13.35 -1.27
N ASP A 168 12.31 -12.78 -2.39
CA ASP A 168 13.71 -12.43 -2.56
C ASP A 168 14.16 -11.34 -1.57
N CYS A 169 13.36 -10.29 -1.36
CA CYS A 169 13.64 -9.26 -0.35
C CYS A 169 13.66 -9.84 1.07
N LYS A 170 12.73 -10.74 1.40
CA LYS A 170 12.72 -11.43 2.70
C LYS A 170 13.99 -12.27 2.89
N ARG A 171 14.35 -13.06 1.90
CA ARG A 171 15.56 -13.90 1.92
C ARG A 171 16.83 -13.08 2.14
N ILE A 172 16.99 -11.94 1.43
CA ILE A 172 18.16 -11.03 1.60
C ILE A 172 18.18 -10.41 2.99
N SER A 173 17.02 -10.03 3.53
CA SER A 173 16.96 -9.38 4.85
C SER A 173 17.33 -10.32 5.99
N ASN A 174 17.13 -11.63 5.83
CA ASN A 174 17.41 -12.67 6.81
C ASN A 174 16.81 -12.36 8.21
N LEU A 175 15.53 -11.98 8.22
CA LEU A 175 14.75 -11.70 9.43
C LEU A 175 13.62 -12.73 9.56
N PRO A 176 13.07 -12.94 10.77
CA PRO A 176 11.86 -13.71 10.95
C PRO A 176 10.73 -13.17 10.06
N GLU A 177 9.85 -14.06 9.59
CA GLU A 177 8.77 -13.67 8.68
C GLU A 177 7.45 -14.36 9.00
N VAL A 178 6.35 -13.68 8.66
CA VAL A 178 4.99 -14.22 8.68
C VAL A 178 4.34 -13.89 7.33
N THR A 179 3.81 -14.91 6.68
CA THR A 179 3.06 -14.78 5.41
C THR A 179 1.64 -15.25 5.62
N VAL A 180 0.70 -14.30 5.61
CA VAL A 180 -0.74 -14.57 5.64
C VAL A 180 -1.23 -14.84 4.22
N LEU A 181 -2.04 -15.89 4.03
CA LEU A 181 -2.60 -16.21 2.73
C LEU A 181 -4.04 -15.70 2.64
N ARG A 182 -4.29 -14.79 1.71
CA ARG A 182 -5.62 -14.27 1.38
C ARG A 182 -6.10 -14.84 0.05
N THR A 183 -7.24 -15.50 0.07
CA THR A 183 -7.89 -16.07 -1.12
C THR A 183 -9.25 -15.44 -1.30
N ILE A 184 -9.41 -14.66 -2.37
CA ILE A 184 -10.71 -14.09 -2.77
C ILE A 184 -11.61 -15.18 -3.34
N SER A 185 -12.93 -15.00 -3.19
CA SER A 185 -13.93 -15.94 -3.71
C SER A 185 -13.74 -16.19 -5.22
N PRO A 186 -13.65 -17.44 -5.67
CA PRO A 186 -13.58 -17.78 -7.10
C PRO A 186 -14.76 -17.22 -7.89
N VAL A 187 -15.95 -17.14 -7.29
CA VAL A 187 -17.16 -16.58 -7.92
C VAL A 187 -16.92 -15.19 -8.50
N LEU A 188 -16.16 -14.35 -7.79
CA LEU A 188 -15.82 -13.01 -8.27
C LEU A 188 -14.94 -13.04 -9.53
N LEU A 189 -14.08 -14.04 -9.67
CA LEU A 189 -13.16 -14.20 -10.79
C LEU A 189 -13.81 -14.89 -11.99
N GLU A 190 -14.65 -15.87 -11.74
CA GLU A 190 -15.36 -16.66 -12.76
C GLU A 190 -16.46 -15.87 -13.48
N ASN A 191 -17.09 -14.91 -12.78
CA ASN A 191 -18.15 -14.06 -13.32
C ASN A 191 -17.66 -12.66 -13.69
N ASN A 192 -16.43 -12.55 -14.16
CA ASN A 192 -15.76 -11.27 -14.38
C ASN A 192 -16.52 -10.32 -15.34
N ASP A 193 -17.20 -10.86 -16.36
CA ASP A 193 -17.96 -10.07 -17.34
C ASP A 193 -19.28 -9.51 -16.80
N HIS A 194 -19.75 -10.02 -15.65
CA HIS A 194 -20.98 -9.55 -14.99
C HIS A 194 -20.71 -8.57 -13.85
N PHE A 195 -19.45 -8.41 -13.43
CA PHE A 195 -19.07 -7.59 -12.31
C PHE A 195 -18.26 -6.37 -12.75
N LEU A 196 -18.50 -5.24 -12.08
CA LEU A 196 -17.64 -4.07 -12.24
C LEU A 196 -16.27 -4.36 -11.63
N ASN A 197 -15.23 -4.10 -12.41
CA ASN A 197 -13.85 -4.28 -12.01
C ASN A 197 -13.13 -2.96 -11.78
N GLY A 198 -12.03 -2.99 -11.04
CA GLY A 198 -11.18 -1.84 -10.79
C GLY A 198 -10.51 -1.87 -9.43
N HIS A 199 -9.89 -0.77 -9.07
CA HIS A 199 -9.08 -0.59 -7.87
C HIS A 199 -9.87 -0.84 -6.57
N VAL A 200 -9.17 -1.36 -5.57
CA VAL A 200 -9.63 -1.48 -4.17
C VAL A 200 -8.54 -0.99 -3.22
N PRO A 201 -8.89 -0.48 -2.01
CA PRO A 201 -7.92 0.00 -1.03
C PRO A 201 -7.18 -1.15 -0.34
N ILE A 202 -6.38 -1.90 -1.11
CA ILE A 202 -5.70 -3.12 -0.63
C ILE A 202 -4.79 -2.86 0.57
N SER A 203 -4.08 -1.73 0.62
CA SER A 203 -3.23 -1.38 1.76
C SER A 203 -4.05 -1.20 3.04
N GLY A 204 -5.28 -0.68 2.93
CA GLY A 204 -6.21 -0.58 4.05
C GLY A 204 -6.71 -1.95 4.53
N ILE A 205 -7.02 -2.88 3.61
CA ILE A 205 -7.36 -4.27 3.99
C ILE A 205 -6.18 -4.92 4.71
N ILE A 206 -4.95 -4.76 4.20
CA ILE A 206 -3.73 -5.26 4.83
C ILE A 206 -3.52 -4.66 6.22
N ALA A 207 -3.90 -3.40 6.45
CA ALA A 207 -3.81 -2.78 7.77
C ALA A 207 -4.66 -3.53 8.82
N PHE A 208 -5.90 -3.92 8.48
CA PHE A 208 -6.74 -4.74 9.38
C PHE A 208 -6.21 -6.17 9.56
N ILE A 209 -5.70 -6.81 8.48
CA ILE A 209 -5.05 -8.13 8.58
C ILE A 209 -3.82 -8.05 9.50
N SER A 210 -3.03 -6.98 9.37
CA SER A 210 -1.84 -6.76 10.21
C SER A 210 -2.21 -6.52 11.68
N ALA A 211 -3.32 -5.82 11.95
CA ALA A 211 -3.82 -5.61 13.32
C ALA A 211 -4.24 -6.94 13.97
N ALA A 212 -4.96 -7.80 13.23
CA ALA A 212 -5.28 -9.16 13.69
C ALA A 212 -4.01 -9.98 13.92
N ALA A 213 -3.05 -9.93 13.00
CA ALA A 213 -1.76 -10.59 13.16
C ALA A 213 -0.99 -10.09 14.41
N CYS A 214 -1.06 -8.80 14.73
CA CYS A 214 -0.44 -8.27 15.95
C CYS A 214 -0.98 -8.92 17.23
N ILE A 215 -2.28 -9.21 17.28
CA ILE A 215 -2.90 -9.94 18.41
C ILE A 215 -2.43 -11.40 18.42
N LEU A 216 -2.41 -12.08 17.26
CA LEU A 216 -2.06 -13.49 17.15
C LEU A 216 -0.58 -13.77 17.48
N TYR A 217 0.32 -12.90 16.99
CA TYR A 217 1.77 -13.09 17.11
C TYR A 217 2.44 -12.20 18.16
N ASP A 218 1.65 -11.56 19.02
CA ASP A 218 2.13 -10.71 20.10
C ASP A 218 3.09 -9.60 19.63
N LYS A 219 2.65 -8.82 18.65
CA LYS A 219 3.37 -7.66 18.13
C LYS A 219 2.61 -6.38 18.42
N ARG A 220 3.34 -5.30 18.72
CA ARG A 220 2.74 -3.99 19.03
C ARG A 220 2.66 -3.07 17.83
N PHE A 221 3.63 -3.15 16.93
CA PHE A 221 3.83 -2.18 15.88
C PHE A 221 3.60 -2.79 14.50
N VAL A 222 2.90 -2.04 13.62
CA VAL A 222 2.92 -2.24 12.18
C VAL A 222 3.62 -1.03 11.57
N VAL A 223 4.83 -1.25 11.04
CA VAL A 223 5.69 -0.21 10.50
C VAL A 223 5.62 -0.23 8.99
N MET A 224 4.83 0.67 8.43
CA MET A 224 4.65 0.83 6.99
C MET A 224 5.84 1.57 6.35
N SER A 225 5.88 1.52 5.02
CA SER A 225 6.92 2.17 4.20
C SER A 225 6.30 3.15 3.20
N CYS A 226 5.24 3.87 3.61
CA CYS A 226 4.58 4.86 2.77
C CYS A 226 5.28 6.21 2.91
N GLU A 227 5.57 6.83 1.80
CA GLU A 227 6.21 8.14 1.66
C GLU A 227 5.24 9.31 1.82
N GLY A 228 5.78 10.54 1.92
CA GLY A 228 4.97 11.75 2.02
C GLY A 228 4.14 12.04 0.77
N SER A 229 4.66 11.71 -0.41
CA SER A 229 3.98 11.94 -1.69
C SER A 229 2.72 11.09 -1.91
N ALA A 230 2.48 10.06 -1.07
CA ALA A 230 1.23 9.30 -1.10
C ALA A 230 -0.02 10.14 -0.74
N ASP A 231 0.16 11.35 -0.23
CA ASP A 231 -0.93 12.30 0.06
C ASP A 231 -1.40 13.06 -1.19
N GLU A 232 -0.64 13.03 -2.30
CA GLU A 232 -0.99 13.77 -3.52
C GLU A 232 -2.09 13.07 -4.32
N ALA A 233 -3.10 13.84 -4.77
CA ALA A 233 -4.13 13.33 -5.69
C ALA A 233 -3.54 13.08 -7.10
N ASN A 234 -4.00 12.01 -7.75
CA ASN A 234 -3.57 11.67 -9.09
C ASN A 234 -4.38 12.39 -10.18
N PHE A 235 -5.69 12.51 -9.98
CA PHE A 235 -6.61 13.12 -10.95
C PHE A 235 -7.73 13.86 -10.22
N LYS A 236 -7.87 15.17 -10.43
CA LYS A 236 -8.80 16.04 -9.69
C LYS A 236 -8.60 15.82 -8.18
N ASP A 237 -9.66 15.40 -7.46
CA ASP A 237 -9.64 15.14 -6.03
C ASP A 237 -9.47 13.64 -5.69
N VAL A 238 -9.18 12.79 -6.70
CA VAL A 238 -9.01 11.34 -6.52
C VAL A 238 -7.58 10.99 -6.20
N ASN A 239 -7.33 10.47 -5.01
CA ASN A 239 -6.05 9.87 -4.61
C ASN A 239 -6.12 8.34 -4.78
N HIS A 240 -5.47 7.80 -5.81
CA HIS A 240 -5.31 6.37 -6.05
C HIS A 240 -4.69 5.64 -4.83
N GLN A 241 -3.86 6.33 -4.07
CA GLN A 241 -3.12 5.79 -2.95
C GLN A 241 -3.74 6.12 -1.59
N TRP A 242 -5.02 6.53 -1.53
CA TRP A 242 -5.62 7.00 -0.28
C TRP A 242 -5.34 6.08 0.92
N SER A 243 -5.42 4.75 0.75
CA SER A 243 -5.11 3.80 1.83
C SER A 243 -3.62 3.71 2.22
N LYS A 244 -2.75 4.51 1.57
CA LYS A 244 -1.35 4.75 1.95
C LYS A 244 -1.11 6.17 2.45
N SER A 245 -2.12 7.05 2.39
CA SER A 245 -2.00 8.45 2.77
C SER A 245 -1.88 8.64 4.28
N SER A 246 -1.40 9.81 4.69
CA SER A 246 -1.37 10.22 6.08
C SER A 246 -2.78 10.36 6.68
N ALA A 247 -3.78 10.70 5.86
CA ALA A 247 -5.18 10.77 6.28
C ALA A 247 -5.71 9.39 6.70
N PHE A 248 -5.46 8.35 5.87
CA PHE A 248 -5.81 6.98 6.25
C PHE A 248 -5.05 6.52 7.49
N GLU A 249 -3.73 6.77 7.55
CA GLU A 249 -2.88 6.38 8.68
C GLU A 249 -3.40 6.97 9.99
N ALA A 250 -3.74 8.26 10.01
CA ALA A 250 -4.31 8.93 11.17
C ALA A 250 -5.70 8.39 11.52
N SER A 251 -6.58 8.21 10.52
CA SER A 251 -7.94 7.72 10.73
C SER A 251 -7.96 6.28 11.27
N PHE A 252 -7.18 5.39 10.65
CA PHE A 252 -7.04 4.00 11.10
C PHE A 252 -6.37 3.91 12.49
N GLY A 253 -5.31 4.70 12.72
CA GLY A 253 -4.64 4.77 14.02
C GLY A 253 -5.59 5.24 15.13
N ASN A 254 -6.42 6.26 14.88
CA ASN A 254 -7.43 6.75 15.81
C ASN A 254 -8.52 5.72 16.08
N LEU A 255 -9.01 5.02 15.05
CA LEU A 255 -9.96 3.92 15.21
C LEU A 255 -9.39 2.83 16.11
N MET A 256 -8.18 2.35 15.78
CA MET A 256 -7.54 1.27 16.52
C MET A 256 -7.15 1.68 17.96
N ALA A 257 -6.77 2.92 18.20
CA ALA A 257 -6.44 3.41 19.53
C ALA A 257 -7.64 3.36 20.51
N LYS A 258 -8.87 3.48 20.00
CA LYS A 258 -10.10 3.33 20.79
C LYS A 258 -10.40 1.87 21.12
N ILE A 259 -9.97 0.92 20.29
CA ILE A 259 -10.26 -0.51 20.41
C ILE A 259 -9.11 -1.25 21.11
N LEU A 260 -7.88 -1.01 20.67
CA LEU A 260 -6.66 -1.67 21.14
C LEU A 260 -5.55 -0.64 21.40
N PRO A 261 -5.57 0.06 22.56
CA PRO A 261 -4.69 1.18 22.85
C PRO A 261 -3.19 0.86 22.82
N SER A 262 -2.80 -0.40 22.98
CA SER A 262 -1.40 -0.85 22.89
C SER A 262 -0.88 -0.93 21.45
N PHE A 263 -1.75 -1.13 20.46
CA PHE A 263 -1.41 -1.27 19.05
C PHE A 263 -1.00 0.07 18.43
N ARG A 264 -0.02 0.05 17.51
CA ARG A 264 0.40 1.23 16.72
C ARG A 264 0.59 0.85 15.26
N TYR A 265 0.00 1.66 14.38
CA TYR A 265 0.15 1.59 12.93
C TYR A 265 0.67 2.94 12.43
N PHE A 266 1.81 2.95 11.75
CA PHE A 266 2.42 4.18 11.24
C PHE A 266 3.39 3.86 10.11
N SER A 267 3.74 4.87 9.30
CA SER A 267 4.78 4.76 8.29
C SER A 267 6.08 5.43 8.74
N LEU A 268 7.17 4.65 8.77
CA LEU A 268 8.51 5.15 9.12
C LEU A 268 9.05 6.15 8.09
N LEU A 269 8.59 6.06 6.84
CA LEU A 269 9.04 6.92 5.74
C LEU A 269 8.13 8.12 5.49
N ARG A 270 7.12 8.37 6.33
CA ARG A 270 6.13 9.44 6.16
C ARG A 270 6.74 10.83 6.06
N SER A 271 7.84 11.07 6.74
CA SER A 271 8.56 12.34 6.71
C SER A 271 9.49 12.50 5.50
N MET A 272 9.62 11.48 4.65
CA MET A 272 10.55 11.46 3.54
C MET A 272 9.83 11.60 2.20
N SER A 273 10.46 12.31 1.28
CA SER A 273 10.10 12.32 -0.14
C SER A 273 10.63 11.07 -0.85
N GLU A 274 10.12 10.79 -2.04
CA GLU A 274 10.62 9.72 -2.91
C GLU A 274 12.10 9.89 -3.26
N MET A 275 12.57 11.15 -3.44
CA MET A 275 13.98 11.47 -3.66
C MET A 275 14.85 11.12 -2.45
N GLN A 276 14.40 11.45 -1.24
CA GLN A 276 15.10 11.11 0.00
C GLN A 276 15.18 9.59 0.21
N ILE A 277 14.09 8.89 -0.11
CA ILE A 277 14.04 7.41 -0.04
C ILE A 277 14.97 6.81 -1.10
N ALA A 278 14.96 7.33 -2.33
CA ALA A 278 15.84 6.87 -3.41
C ALA A 278 17.33 7.06 -3.06
N ALA A 279 17.69 8.21 -2.50
CA ALA A 279 19.05 8.49 -2.01
C ALA A 279 19.45 7.52 -0.88
N SER A 280 18.55 7.27 0.07
CA SER A 280 18.76 6.31 1.15
C SER A 280 18.91 4.89 0.64
N PHE A 281 18.08 4.48 -0.32
CA PHE A 281 18.14 3.16 -0.95
C PHE A 281 19.48 2.96 -1.68
N ALA A 282 19.86 3.89 -2.55
CA ALA A 282 21.12 3.82 -3.29
C ALA A 282 22.35 3.73 -2.38
N LYS A 283 22.33 4.47 -1.26
CA LYS A 283 23.45 4.51 -0.30
C LYS A 283 23.51 3.29 0.64
N ASN A 284 22.36 2.74 1.03
CA ASN A 284 22.28 1.86 2.20
C ASN A 284 21.74 0.47 1.92
N CYS A 285 21.19 0.21 0.71
CA CYS A 285 20.45 -1.01 0.40
C CYS A 285 21.06 -1.79 -0.78
N ALA A 286 22.39 -1.75 -0.92
CA ALA A 286 23.07 -2.40 -2.06
C ALA A 286 22.76 -3.91 -2.18
N ASP A 287 22.58 -4.60 -1.06
CA ASP A 287 22.24 -6.03 -1.02
C ASP A 287 20.92 -6.36 -1.75
N TYR A 288 20.02 -5.37 -1.89
CA TYR A 288 18.72 -5.54 -2.53
C TYR A 288 18.68 -5.16 -4.02
N PHE A 289 19.76 -4.60 -4.60
CA PHE A 289 19.75 -4.09 -5.96
C PHE A 289 19.37 -5.14 -7.00
N ASP A 290 19.78 -6.38 -6.80
CA ASP A 290 19.53 -7.47 -7.74
C ASP A 290 18.16 -8.15 -7.53
N VAL A 291 17.42 -7.80 -6.50
CA VAL A 291 16.16 -8.50 -6.13
C VAL A 291 14.95 -7.60 -6.06
N PHE A 292 15.09 -6.31 -5.71
CA PHE A 292 13.95 -5.42 -5.57
C PHE A 292 13.23 -5.19 -6.90
N THR A 293 11.92 -5.09 -6.86
CA THR A 293 11.11 -4.56 -7.96
C THR A 293 9.74 -4.10 -7.46
N SER A 294 9.22 -3.06 -8.10
CA SER A 294 7.84 -2.59 -7.95
C SER A 294 7.10 -2.53 -9.29
N CYS A 295 7.59 -3.28 -10.28
CA CYS A 295 6.95 -3.39 -11.59
C CYS A 295 5.59 -4.09 -11.48
N ASN A 296 4.51 -3.48 -11.99
CA ASN A 296 3.17 -4.06 -11.93
C ASN A 296 3.09 -5.45 -12.59
N HIS A 297 3.84 -5.68 -13.66
CA HIS A 297 3.87 -6.99 -14.32
C HIS A 297 4.51 -8.10 -13.49
N ALA A 298 5.31 -7.78 -12.47
CA ALA A 298 5.84 -8.77 -11.53
C ALA A 298 4.81 -9.22 -10.49
N PHE A 299 3.69 -8.47 -10.35
CA PHE A 299 2.64 -8.72 -9.37
C PHE A 299 1.28 -9.05 -10.01
N HIS A 300 1.27 -9.44 -11.29
CA HIS A 300 0.03 -9.78 -11.97
C HIS A 300 -0.76 -10.86 -11.21
N ILE A 301 -2.10 -10.73 -11.15
CA ILE A 301 -2.98 -11.71 -10.46
C ILE A 301 -2.77 -13.10 -11.03
N ASP A 302 -2.81 -13.23 -12.35
CA ASP A 302 -2.45 -14.46 -13.06
C ASP A 302 -0.94 -14.69 -12.95
N LYS A 303 -0.56 -15.70 -12.17
CA LYS A 303 0.85 -16.03 -11.91
C LYS A 303 1.64 -16.39 -13.17
N SER A 304 0.98 -16.93 -14.22
CA SER A 304 1.63 -17.29 -15.48
C SER A 304 2.10 -16.08 -16.29
N LYS A 305 1.50 -14.90 -16.04
CA LYS A 305 1.83 -13.62 -16.69
C LYS A 305 2.83 -12.77 -15.92
N ARG A 306 3.30 -13.25 -14.76
CA ARG A 306 4.24 -12.51 -13.92
C ARG A 306 5.63 -12.49 -14.56
N LEU A 307 6.17 -11.29 -14.70
CA LEU A 307 7.58 -11.12 -15.03
C LEU A 307 8.44 -11.40 -13.79
N LEU A 308 9.65 -11.86 -14.01
CA LEU A 308 10.60 -12.13 -12.92
C LEU A 308 11.06 -10.83 -12.23
N ARG A 309 11.16 -9.74 -12.97
CA ARG A 309 11.69 -8.44 -12.53
C ARG A 309 10.98 -7.28 -13.26
N TRP A 310 11.74 -6.33 -13.73
CA TRP A 310 11.29 -5.11 -14.38
C TRP A 310 10.87 -5.33 -15.83
N CYS A 311 9.77 -4.72 -16.27
CA CYS A 311 9.41 -4.70 -17.70
C CYS A 311 10.09 -3.53 -18.45
N GLY A 312 10.61 -2.53 -17.75
CA GLY A 312 11.23 -1.33 -18.28
C GLY A 312 10.28 -0.32 -18.96
N LYS A 313 8.98 -0.64 -19.11
CA LYS A 313 8.05 0.12 -19.96
C LYS A 313 6.82 0.66 -19.24
N CYS A 314 6.44 0.16 -18.06
CA CYS A 314 5.29 0.67 -17.30
C CYS A 314 5.67 1.94 -16.52
N ASP A 315 4.67 2.67 -16.05
CA ASP A 315 4.86 3.92 -15.32
C ASP A 315 5.71 3.75 -14.05
N LYS A 316 5.56 2.62 -13.35
CA LYS A 316 6.43 2.28 -12.20
C LYS A 316 7.88 2.10 -12.60
N CYS A 317 8.16 1.45 -13.73
CA CYS A 317 9.54 1.28 -14.20
C CYS A 317 10.17 2.61 -14.57
N ARG A 318 9.44 3.47 -15.33
CA ARG A 318 9.89 4.84 -15.68
C ARG A 318 10.19 5.67 -14.44
N PHE A 319 9.24 5.67 -13.49
CA PHE A 319 9.36 6.42 -12.26
C PHE A 319 10.55 5.96 -11.42
N VAL A 320 10.66 4.65 -11.13
CA VAL A 320 11.75 4.12 -10.31
C VAL A 320 13.10 4.34 -10.96
N PHE A 321 13.20 4.20 -12.29
CA PHE A 321 14.41 4.54 -13.01
C PHE A 321 14.78 6.01 -12.83
N LEU A 322 13.83 6.92 -13.07
CA LEU A 322 14.06 8.36 -12.96
C LEU A 322 14.50 8.78 -11.57
N ILE A 323 13.81 8.28 -10.53
CA ILE A 323 14.06 8.72 -9.16
C ILE A 323 15.38 8.17 -8.58
N LEU A 324 15.86 7.01 -9.06
CA LEU A 324 17.13 6.41 -8.65
C LEU A 324 18.34 6.94 -9.46
N ALA A 325 18.12 7.36 -10.67
CA ALA A 325 19.19 7.78 -11.59
C ALA A 325 20.10 8.91 -11.04
N PRO A 326 19.60 9.89 -10.24
CA PRO A 326 20.46 10.87 -9.61
C PRO A 326 21.44 10.30 -8.55
N PHE A 327 21.20 9.10 -8.04
CA PHE A 327 21.93 8.55 -6.88
C PHE A 327 22.72 7.27 -7.18
N MET A 328 22.52 6.67 -8.36
CA MET A 328 23.17 5.43 -8.76
C MET A 328 24.04 5.63 -10.02
N PRO A 329 25.10 4.83 -10.22
CA PRO A 329 25.80 4.76 -11.50
C PRO A 329 24.83 4.35 -12.62
N LYS A 330 24.94 5.02 -13.77
CA LYS A 330 24.04 4.81 -14.94
C LYS A 330 24.03 3.34 -15.39
N GLU A 331 25.20 2.76 -15.51
CA GLU A 331 25.39 1.38 -15.96
C GLU A 331 24.74 0.39 -15.01
N LYS A 332 24.90 0.59 -13.69
CA LYS A 332 24.28 -0.28 -12.68
C LYS A 332 22.75 -0.18 -12.70
N LEU A 333 22.22 1.02 -12.87
CA LEU A 333 20.76 1.21 -12.95
C LEU A 333 20.17 0.58 -14.22
N ILE A 334 20.88 0.68 -15.36
CA ILE A 334 20.51 0.00 -16.61
C ILE A 334 20.55 -1.52 -16.44
N GLU A 335 21.58 -2.05 -15.78
CA GLU A 335 21.68 -3.49 -15.46
C GLU A 335 20.47 -3.96 -14.62
N ILE A 336 20.08 -3.20 -13.60
CA ILE A 336 18.94 -3.52 -12.72
C ILE A 336 17.62 -3.55 -13.49
N ILE A 337 17.35 -2.53 -14.31
CA ILE A 337 16.06 -2.37 -15.02
C ILE A 337 16.04 -3.18 -16.33
N GLY A 338 17.21 -3.50 -16.88
CA GLY A 338 17.38 -4.24 -18.13
C GLY A 338 17.40 -3.37 -19.40
N GLN A 339 17.20 -2.05 -19.28
CA GLN A 339 17.23 -1.08 -20.39
C GLN A 339 17.40 0.34 -19.86
N ASN A 340 17.72 1.29 -20.77
CA ASN A 340 17.70 2.73 -20.47
C ASN A 340 16.41 3.37 -21.01
N PRO A 341 15.37 3.57 -20.22
CA PRO A 341 14.12 4.15 -20.70
C PRO A 341 14.23 5.65 -21.01
N LEU A 342 15.29 6.35 -20.57
CA LEU A 342 15.55 7.75 -20.92
C LEU A 342 16.17 7.92 -22.32
N ASP A 343 16.68 6.84 -22.90
CA ASP A 343 17.22 6.84 -24.27
C ASP A 343 16.27 6.17 -25.29
N ASP A 344 15.05 5.82 -24.86
CA ASP A 344 14.02 5.21 -25.72
C ASP A 344 12.93 6.24 -26.08
N PRO A 345 12.84 6.65 -27.38
CA PRO A 345 11.79 7.59 -27.83
C PRO A 345 10.35 7.14 -27.53
N ALA A 346 10.10 5.82 -27.49
CA ALA A 346 8.77 5.29 -27.19
C ALA A 346 8.28 5.58 -25.77
N GLN A 347 9.17 5.96 -24.85
CA GLN A 347 8.85 6.30 -23.46
C GLN A 347 8.42 7.76 -23.25
N GLU A 348 8.51 8.60 -24.30
CA GLU A 348 8.29 10.05 -24.20
C GLU A 348 6.98 10.44 -23.49
N GLN A 349 5.85 9.87 -23.93
CA GLN A 349 4.54 10.21 -23.36
C GLN A 349 4.45 9.86 -21.86
N GLY A 350 5.08 8.76 -21.45
CA GLY A 350 5.14 8.38 -20.05
C GLY A 350 5.96 9.36 -19.21
N TYR A 351 7.10 9.84 -19.70
CA TYR A 351 7.90 10.85 -18.99
C TYR A 351 7.21 12.22 -18.99
N LEU A 352 6.55 12.63 -20.08
CA LEU A 352 5.73 13.84 -20.07
C LEU A 352 4.64 13.79 -19.00
N ALA A 353 3.99 12.62 -18.82
CA ALA A 353 2.99 12.44 -17.77
C ALA A 353 3.62 12.54 -16.36
N LEU A 354 4.77 11.92 -16.11
CA LEU A 354 5.49 12.01 -14.83
C LEU A 354 5.98 13.43 -14.51
N LEU A 355 6.37 14.21 -15.52
CA LEU A 355 6.84 15.58 -15.38
C LEU A 355 5.70 16.61 -15.27
N GLY A 356 4.44 16.19 -15.41
CA GLY A 356 3.28 17.09 -15.41
C GLY A 356 3.19 17.97 -16.66
N LEU A 357 3.77 17.51 -17.77
CA LEU A 357 3.71 18.13 -19.09
C LEU A 357 2.77 17.38 -20.03
N GLY A 358 2.21 16.27 -19.59
CA GLY A 358 1.22 15.44 -20.29
C GLY A 358 -0.23 15.77 -19.88
N LYS A 359 -1.17 14.93 -20.34
CA LYS A 359 -2.61 15.14 -20.09
C LYS A 359 -3.03 14.86 -18.64
N SER A 360 -2.43 13.86 -17.97
CA SER A 360 -2.77 13.46 -16.60
C SER A 360 -1.63 12.66 -15.96
N LYS A 361 -1.56 12.69 -14.64
CA LYS A 361 -0.69 11.80 -13.85
C LYS A 361 -1.23 10.38 -13.93
N PRO A 362 -0.37 9.34 -14.08
CA PRO A 362 -0.82 7.96 -14.06
C PRO A 362 -1.52 7.59 -12.74
N PHE A 363 -2.52 6.71 -12.79
CA PHE A 363 -3.08 6.06 -11.60
C PHE A 363 -2.13 4.97 -11.09
N GLU A 364 -0.95 5.40 -10.63
CA GLU A 364 0.12 4.56 -10.14
C GLU A 364 0.78 5.22 -8.92
N CYS A 365 1.41 4.37 -8.09
CA CYS A 365 2.23 4.87 -6.99
C CYS A 365 3.53 5.46 -7.54
N VAL A 366 3.49 6.69 -7.98
CA VAL A 366 4.61 7.51 -8.47
C VAL A 366 4.68 8.79 -7.66
N GLY A 367 5.86 9.34 -7.48
CA GLY A 367 6.08 10.55 -6.69
C GLY A 367 5.38 11.79 -7.23
N THR A 368 5.62 12.93 -6.62
CA THR A 368 5.08 14.22 -7.05
C THR A 368 5.71 14.66 -8.37
N TYR A 369 5.06 15.60 -9.05
CA TYR A 369 5.64 16.24 -10.24
C TYR A 369 6.97 16.95 -9.92
N ASP A 370 7.06 17.58 -8.73
CA ASP A 370 8.27 18.31 -8.34
C ASP A 370 9.45 17.38 -8.10
N GLU A 371 9.22 16.19 -7.55
CA GLU A 371 10.25 15.15 -7.40
C GLU A 371 10.74 14.63 -8.76
N CYS A 372 9.82 14.34 -9.68
CA CYS A 372 10.17 13.88 -11.02
C CYS A 372 10.94 14.95 -11.81
N ARG A 373 10.51 16.24 -11.72
CA ARG A 373 11.19 17.37 -12.35
C ARG A 373 12.58 17.59 -11.79
N LEU A 374 12.72 17.51 -10.44
CA LEU A 374 14.02 17.64 -9.79
C LEU A 374 14.98 16.54 -10.27
N ALA A 375 14.54 15.29 -10.22
CA ALA A 375 15.35 14.15 -10.69
C ALA A 375 15.79 14.35 -12.14
N PHE A 376 14.87 14.73 -13.03
CA PHE A 376 15.14 14.95 -14.44
C PHE A 376 16.14 16.09 -14.68
N LEU A 377 15.95 17.23 -13.99
CA LEU A 377 16.85 18.38 -14.10
C LEU A 377 18.25 18.08 -13.52
N MET A 378 18.35 17.28 -12.46
CA MET A 378 19.66 16.80 -11.96
C MET A 378 20.40 15.98 -13.01
N LEU A 379 19.69 15.11 -13.76
CA LEU A 379 20.28 14.31 -14.84
C LEU A 379 20.73 15.17 -16.02
N SER A 380 19.95 16.19 -16.39
CA SER A 380 20.30 17.10 -17.48
C SER A 380 21.61 17.87 -17.27
N LYS A 381 22.09 17.96 -16.01
CA LYS A 381 23.37 18.58 -15.65
C LYS A 381 24.54 17.60 -15.60
N ARG A 382 24.29 16.29 -15.76
CA ARG A 382 25.32 15.25 -15.70
C ARG A 382 25.76 14.82 -17.10
N GLU A 383 27.03 14.90 -17.37
CA GLU A 383 27.63 14.64 -18.69
C GLU A 383 27.21 13.28 -19.26
N ASN A 384 27.25 12.23 -18.44
CA ASN A 384 26.89 10.87 -18.85
C ASN A 384 25.40 10.62 -19.17
N TRP A 385 24.52 11.59 -18.86
CA TRP A 385 23.09 11.54 -19.20
C TRP A 385 22.68 12.49 -20.32
N GLN A 386 23.51 13.50 -20.63
CA GLN A 386 23.16 14.55 -21.61
C GLN A 386 22.97 14.03 -23.04
N SER A 387 23.57 12.88 -23.38
CA SER A 387 23.41 12.27 -24.71
C SER A 387 22.10 11.48 -24.87
N ASP A 388 21.38 11.18 -23.77
CA ASP A 388 20.15 10.38 -23.83
C ASP A 388 19.02 11.15 -24.51
N TYR A 389 18.29 10.50 -25.39
CA TYR A 389 17.28 11.10 -26.26
C TYR A 389 16.26 11.95 -25.50
N LEU A 390 15.64 11.42 -24.43
CA LEU A 390 14.62 12.14 -23.69
C LEU A 390 15.20 13.26 -22.83
N ILE A 391 16.44 13.12 -22.35
CA ILE A 391 17.12 14.20 -21.64
C ILE A 391 17.31 15.40 -22.58
N GLN A 392 17.79 15.17 -23.80
CA GLN A 392 17.94 16.25 -24.79
C GLN A 392 16.60 16.87 -25.16
N LYS A 393 15.60 16.03 -25.42
CA LYS A 393 14.30 16.48 -25.95
C LYS A 393 13.46 17.22 -24.93
N LEU A 394 13.42 16.75 -23.66
CA LEU A 394 12.49 17.24 -22.65
C LEU A 394 13.11 18.31 -21.73
N SER A 395 14.44 18.40 -21.59
CA SER A 395 15.08 19.42 -20.75
C SER A 395 14.68 20.86 -21.11
N PRO A 396 14.56 21.25 -22.40
CA PRO A 396 14.12 22.60 -22.77
C PRO A 396 12.71 22.93 -22.28
N LEU A 397 11.83 21.95 -22.08
CA LEU A 397 10.46 22.13 -21.57
C LEU A 397 10.43 22.43 -20.06
N LEU A 398 11.53 22.18 -19.36
CA LEU A 398 11.65 22.40 -17.92
C LEU A 398 12.47 23.67 -17.57
N LYS A 399 12.79 24.53 -18.53
CA LYS A 399 13.63 25.73 -18.36
C LYS A 399 13.11 26.71 -17.29
N ASP A 400 11.80 26.76 -17.08
CA ASP A 400 11.16 27.67 -16.13
C ASP A 400 11.17 27.13 -14.67
N TYR A 401 11.68 25.91 -14.45
CA TYR A 401 11.81 25.30 -13.13
C TYR A 401 13.22 25.47 -12.58
N SER A 402 13.35 26.02 -11.38
CA SER A 402 14.62 26.16 -10.68
C SER A 402 14.94 24.90 -9.86
N ILE A 403 16.12 24.31 -10.06
CA ILE A 403 16.62 23.19 -9.25
C ILE A 403 16.62 23.58 -7.78
N GLU A 404 17.16 24.76 -7.42
CA GLU A 404 17.23 25.23 -6.03
C GLU A 404 15.84 25.30 -5.37
N THR A 405 14.84 25.78 -6.10
CA THR A 405 13.45 25.88 -5.59
C THR A 405 12.84 24.49 -5.38
N LEU A 406 13.06 23.57 -6.33
CA LEU A 406 12.59 22.21 -6.23
C LEU A 406 13.30 21.45 -5.11
N GLU A 407 14.61 21.63 -4.95
CA GLU A 407 15.38 21.05 -3.85
C GLU A 407 14.84 21.47 -2.48
N LYS A 408 14.60 22.76 -2.27
CA LYS A 408 14.03 23.26 -1.00
C LYS A 408 12.70 22.58 -0.65
N LYS A 409 11.86 22.29 -1.63
CA LYS A 409 10.59 21.60 -1.42
C LYS A 409 10.77 20.10 -1.18
N VAL A 410 11.53 19.45 -2.05
CA VAL A 410 11.65 17.98 -2.10
C VAL A 410 12.48 17.45 -0.93
N TRP A 411 13.49 18.22 -0.47
CA TRP A 411 14.31 17.82 0.68
C TRP A 411 13.78 18.32 2.03
N ALA A 412 12.67 19.04 2.04
CA ALA A 412 12.01 19.41 3.30
C ALA A 412 11.53 18.16 4.05
N THR A 413 11.66 18.19 5.36
CA THR A 413 11.12 17.13 6.22
C THR A 413 9.58 17.19 6.20
N GLY A 414 8.94 16.08 5.87
CA GLY A 414 7.50 15.95 5.90
C GLY A 414 6.94 15.71 7.32
N ARG A 415 5.73 15.15 7.40
CA ARG A 415 5.04 14.90 8.67
C ARG A 415 5.75 13.85 9.53
N THR A 416 5.98 14.19 10.80
CA THR A 416 6.54 13.29 11.81
C THR A 416 5.57 12.97 12.95
N ASP A 417 4.45 13.68 13.02
CA ASP A 417 3.47 13.63 14.10
C ASP A 417 2.76 12.27 14.24
N LEU A 418 2.75 11.47 13.17
CA LEU A 418 2.20 10.10 13.17
C LEU A 418 3.23 9.04 13.57
N ILE A 419 4.52 9.37 13.58
CA ILE A 419 5.60 8.44 13.92
C ILE A 419 5.77 8.41 15.45
N PRO A 420 5.67 7.24 16.12
CA PRO A 420 5.92 7.14 17.55
C PRO A 420 7.31 7.64 17.93
N LYS A 421 7.43 8.28 19.12
CA LYS A 421 8.67 8.92 19.57
C LYS A 421 9.89 7.99 19.54
N GLU A 422 9.69 6.72 19.87
CA GLU A 422 10.72 5.69 19.84
C GLU A 422 11.29 5.38 18.44
N PHE A 423 10.58 5.82 17.37
CA PHE A 423 11.00 5.63 15.97
C PHE A 423 11.48 6.90 15.27
N LEU A 424 11.44 8.07 15.91
CA LEU A 424 11.81 9.33 15.25
C LEU A 424 13.30 9.39 14.86
N ASN A 425 14.16 8.65 15.56
CA ASN A 425 15.60 8.62 15.30
C ASN A 425 16.07 7.33 14.59
N VAL A 426 15.14 6.54 14.08
CA VAL A 426 15.41 5.28 13.36
C VAL A 426 15.78 5.52 11.92
#